data_5861bff2a8006b89491d90b46882ef71
#
_entry.id   5861bff2a8006b89491d90b46882ef71
#
_cell.length_a   1.000
_cell.length_b   1.000
_cell.length_c   1.000
_cell.angle_alpha   90.00
_cell.angle_beta   90.00
_cell.angle_gamma   90.00
#
_symmetry.space_group_name_H-M   'P 1'
#
loop_
_entity.id
_entity.type
_entity.pdbx_description
1 polymer ?
#
loop_
_entity_poly.entity_id
_entity_poly.type
_entity_poly.pdbx_seq_one_letter_code
_entity_poly.pdbx_strand_id
1 'polypeptide(L)'
;MMMMVVAVPSLLSWSPTILHPPPHQASLLTRPLSPAVCGWERLGSTQGRGWRGTHCQAGPGRRRGRSGAHTSDRGADIGPHITIAIMETLDKAVNGYIDNLLGPRDPRVKGWFMLDNYVPTFICTVLYLFIVWIGPKYMQNRQPISCRGILLVYNLGLTLLSLYMFYELVTGVWQGGYNFFCQDTRSGGEADMKIIRVLWWYYFSKLIEFMDTFFFILRKNNHQITVLHVYHHASMLSIWWFVMNWVPCGHSYFGATLNSFIHVLMYSYYGLSAIPAMRPYLWWKKYITQCQLTQFVLTMTQTSCAMIWRCDFPMGWLYFQNCYMISLIILFGNFYIQTYSKKASSRRKDYQNGSVSAVNGHTNGFSSLEDNVKQRKQRRD
;
A
#
# COMPACT_ATOMS: atom_id res chain seq x y z
N MET A 1 4.80 -13.84 8.52
CA MET A 1 3.97 -12.76 7.93
C MET A 1 2.54 -12.80 8.46
N MET A 2 1.86 -13.94 8.46
CA MET A 2 0.54 -14.11 9.07
C MET A 2 0.55 -13.90 10.60
N MET A 3 1.63 -14.28 11.32
CA MET A 3 1.79 -14.01 12.76
C MET A 3 1.93 -12.51 13.11
N MET A 4 2.49 -11.65 12.23
CA MET A 4 2.54 -10.21 12.49
C MET A 4 1.18 -9.53 12.36
N VAL A 5 0.34 -9.98 11.43
CA VAL A 5 -1.03 -9.48 11.27
C VAL A 5 -1.94 -9.98 12.41
N VAL A 6 -1.67 -11.17 12.95
CA VAL A 6 -2.43 -11.77 14.07
C VAL A 6 -2.00 -11.21 15.43
N ALA A 7 -0.77 -10.70 15.59
CA ALA A 7 -0.30 -10.10 16.85
C ALA A 7 -0.81 -8.67 17.10
N VAL A 8 -1.28 -7.98 16.07
CA VAL A 8 -1.86 -6.62 16.17
C VAL A 8 -3.12 -6.55 17.06
N PRO A 9 -4.01 -7.57 17.07
CA PRO A 9 -5.24 -7.51 17.86
C PRO A 9 -5.03 -7.46 19.37
N SER A 10 -4.04 -8.17 19.89
CA SER A 10 -3.77 -8.21 21.35
C SER A 10 -3.18 -6.89 21.89
N LEU A 11 -2.62 -6.04 21.01
CA LEU A 11 -2.10 -4.73 21.38
C LEU A 11 -3.13 -3.60 21.23
N LEU A 12 -4.18 -3.83 20.41
CA LEU A 12 -5.22 -2.83 20.13
C LEU A 12 -6.39 -2.87 21.14
N SER A 13 -6.52 -3.91 21.95
CA SER A 13 -7.63 -4.10 22.90
C SER A 13 -7.46 -3.40 24.26
N TRP A 14 -6.40 -2.65 24.48
CA TRP A 14 -6.19 -1.87 25.70
C TRP A 14 -6.81 -0.47 25.57
N SER A 15 -8.14 -0.38 25.80
CA SER A 15 -8.79 0.87 26.16
C SER A 15 -8.67 1.03 27.68
N PRO A 16 -8.10 2.10 28.20
CA PRO A 16 -8.20 2.40 29.63
C PRO A 16 -9.66 2.69 29.96
N THR A 17 -10.24 1.87 30.84
CA THR A 17 -11.55 2.09 31.43
C THR A 17 -11.49 3.42 32.22
N ILE A 18 -12.05 4.46 31.66
CA ILE A 18 -12.30 5.70 32.40
C ILE A 18 -13.40 5.39 33.40
N LEU A 19 -13.05 5.32 34.65
CA LEU A 19 -13.98 5.31 35.80
C LEU A 19 -14.72 6.66 35.82
N HIS A 20 -15.92 6.68 35.29
CA HIS A 20 -16.87 7.76 35.59
C HIS A 20 -17.49 7.55 36.96
N PRO A 21 -17.61 8.60 37.81
CA PRO A 21 -18.36 8.52 39.04
C PRO A 21 -19.87 8.38 38.75
N PRO A 22 -20.64 7.72 39.63
CA PRO A 22 -22.05 7.43 39.41
C PRO A 22 -22.89 8.69 39.43
N PRO A 23 -23.88 8.85 38.55
CA PRO A 23 -24.87 9.92 38.67
C PRO A 23 -25.92 9.57 39.73
N HIS A 24 -26.26 10.58 40.54
CA HIS A 24 -27.34 10.58 41.51
C HIS A 24 -28.69 10.23 40.89
N GLN A 25 -29.44 9.39 41.59
CA GLN A 25 -30.83 9.05 41.34
C GLN A 25 -31.73 10.31 41.42
N ALA A 26 -32.59 10.49 40.44
CA ALA A 26 -33.87 11.15 40.61
C ALA A 26 -34.93 10.38 39.82
N SER A 27 -35.88 9.85 40.59
CA SER A 27 -37.07 9.13 40.19
C SER A 27 -38.11 10.01 39.52
N LEU A 28 -38.91 9.46 38.60
CA LEU A 28 -40.38 9.37 38.61
C LEU A 28 -41.00 9.41 37.21
N LEU A 29 -41.71 8.29 36.90
CA LEU A 29 -43.03 8.19 36.27
C LEU A 29 -43.30 8.90 34.93
N THR A 30 -43.57 8.21 33.83
CA THR A 30 -44.87 7.66 33.41
C THR A 30 -44.78 7.18 31.94
N ARG A 31 -45.32 6.02 31.67
CA ARG A 31 -45.78 5.51 30.35
C ARG A 31 -47.22 6.06 30.09
N PRO A 32 -47.89 5.75 28.98
CA PRO A 32 -47.52 5.47 27.57
C PRO A 32 -48.41 6.27 26.59
N LEU A 33 -48.25 6.10 25.28
CA LEU A 33 -49.30 5.86 24.27
C LEU A 33 -48.83 6.22 22.84
N SER A 34 -48.83 5.24 21.97
CA SER A 34 -49.11 5.37 20.52
C SER A 34 -50.62 5.65 20.34
N PRO A 35 -51.15 6.04 19.21
CA PRO A 35 -50.76 5.70 17.84
C PRO A 35 -50.99 6.80 16.77
N ALA A 36 -50.53 6.53 15.55
CA ALA A 36 -51.08 6.79 14.22
C ALA A 36 -51.97 8.04 13.99
N VAL A 37 -51.82 8.71 12.91
CA VAL A 37 -52.81 8.84 11.81
C VAL A 37 -52.32 9.87 10.78
N CYS A 38 -52.58 9.53 9.55
CA CYS A 38 -52.51 10.30 8.30
C CYS A 38 -52.97 11.75 8.38
N GLY A 39 -52.30 12.60 7.63
CA GLY A 39 -52.86 13.93 7.28
C GLY A 39 -52.38 14.31 5.88
N TRP A 40 -53.31 14.22 4.94
CA TRP A 40 -53.29 14.84 3.63
C TRP A 40 -53.59 16.31 3.77
N GLU A 41 -52.84 17.21 3.15
CA GLU A 41 -53.42 18.49 2.72
C GLU A 41 -52.89 18.93 1.37
N ARG A 42 -53.85 19.26 0.53
CA ARG A 42 -53.79 19.79 -0.83
C ARG A 42 -53.75 21.31 -0.77
N LEU A 43 -53.21 21.91 -1.82
CA LEU A 43 -53.70 23.08 -2.57
C LEU A 43 -52.52 23.60 -3.41
N GLY A 44 -52.59 23.95 -4.65
CA GLY A 44 -53.67 24.06 -5.62
C GLY A 44 -53.12 24.64 -6.93
N SER A 45 -53.75 24.22 -8.01
CA SER A 45 -53.98 24.87 -9.33
C SER A 45 -52.73 25.22 -10.17
N THR A 46 -52.66 24.93 -11.47
CA THR A 46 -53.70 25.01 -12.56
C THR A 46 -53.19 24.27 -13.81
N GLN A 47 -54.16 23.65 -14.51
CA GLN A 47 -54.20 23.31 -15.96
C GLN A 47 -53.20 22.27 -16.46
N GLY A 48 -53.56 21.20 -17.14
CA GLY A 48 -54.82 20.73 -17.73
C GLY A 48 -54.59 19.46 -18.57
N ARG A 49 -55.68 18.69 -18.65
CA ARG A 49 -56.00 17.64 -19.67
C ARG A 49 -55.09 16.41 -19.69
N GLY A 50 -55.54 15.20 -19.52
CA GLY A 50 -56.85 14.57 -19.69
C GLY A 50 -56.70 13.21 -20.36
N TRP A 51 -57.59 12.27 -19.94
CA TRP A 51 -58.16 11.02 -20.51
C TRP A 51 -57.56 9.72 -19.94
N ARG A 52 -58.36 9.04 -19.13
CA ARG A 52 -59.25 7.87 -19.25
C ARG A 52 -58.57 6.65 -19.95
N GLY A 53 -58.72 5.45 -19.53
CA GLY A 53 -59.58 4.69 -18.63
C GLY A 53 -59.77 3.26 -19.16
N THR A 54 -59.95 2.37 -18.24
CA THR A 54 -60.79 1.13 -18.30
C THR A 54 -60.40 0.04 -19.31
N HIS A 55 -60.29 -1.20 -19.05
CA HIS A 55 -61.21 -2.21 -18.53
C HIS A 55 -60.52 -3.57 -18.40
N CYS A 56 -60.88 -4.32 -17.37
CA CYS A 56 -60.72 -5.76 -17.24
C CYS A 56 -61.53 -6.52 -18.25
N GLN A 57 -61.08 -7.67 -18.74
CA GLN A 57 -61.91 -8.89 -18.71
C GLN A 57 -61.11 -10.16 -19.04
N ALA A 58 -61.42 -11.19 -18.32
CA ALA A 58 -60.93 -12.55 -18.45
C ALA A 58 -61.71 -13.35 -19.48
N GLY A 59 -61.10 -14.44 -19.97
CA GLY A 59 -61.82 -15.51 -20.64
C GLY A 59 -60.91 -16.60 -21.21
N PRO A 60 -61.21 -17.89 -21.03
CA PRO A 60 -60.24 -18.95 -21.22
C PRO A 60 -60.33 -19.62 -22.60
N GLY A 61 -59.15 -20.01 -23.10
CA GLY A 61 -59.01 -20.74 -24.35
C GLY A 61 -58.04 -21.93 -24.25
N ARG A 62 -58.60 -23.09 -24.00
CA ARG A 62 -57.91 -24.38 -24.00
C ARG A 62 -57.61 -24.80 -25.44
N ARG A 63 -56.35 -25.00 -25.85
CA ARG A 63 -56.04 -25.91 -26.99
C ARG A 63 -54.78 -26.74 -26.64
N ARG A 64 -54.99 -28.04 -26.69
CA ARG A 64 -53.99 -29.11 -26.72
C ARG A 64 -53.25 -29.06 -28.04
N GLY A 65 -51.93 -29.36 -27.95
CA GLY A 65 -51.16 -29.65 -29.15
C GLY A 65 -49.71 -29.92 -28.94
N ARG A 66 -49.33 -31.16 -28.81
CA ARG A 66 -48.12 -31.83 -29.27
C ARG A 66 -46.78 -31.57 -28.54
N SER A 67 -46.40 -32.64 -27.87
CA SER A 67 -45.04 -32.99 -27.44
C SER A 67 -44.00 -32.85 -28.55
N GLY A 68 -43.05 -32.00 -28.31
CA GLY A 68 -41.74 -32.02 -28.91
C GLY A 68 -40.71 -32.00 -27.77
N ALA A 69 -40.06 -33.12 -27.53
CA ALA A 69 -38.97 -33.22 -26.60
C ALA A 69 -37.79 -32.47 -27.17
N HIS A 70 -37.59 -31.21 -26.72
CA HIS A 70 -36.33 -30.52 -26.79
C HIS A 70 -35.62 -30.73 -25.45
N THR A 71 -34.70 -31.64 -25.44
CA THR A 71 -33.66 -31.70 -24.43
C THR A 71 -32.85 -30.41 -24.55
N SER A 72 -33.25 -29.35 -23.80
CA SER A 72 -32.44 -28.18 -23.64
C SER A 72 -31.33 -28.52 -22.64
N ASP A 73 -30.18 -28.54 -23.14
CA ASP A 73 -28.87 -28.55 -22.50
C ASP A 73 -28.83 -27.45 -21.43
N ARG A 74 -29.15 -27.80 -20.17
CA ARG A 74 -29.07 -26.93 -19.00
C ARG A 74 -27.82 -27.27 -18.21
N GLY A 75 -26.67 -27.42 -18.91
CA GLY A 75 -25.42 -27.80 -18.29
C GLY A 75 -24.35 -26.70 -18.20
N ALA A 76 -24.60 -25.49 -18.70
CA ALA A 76 -23.47 -24.57 -18.98
C ALA A 76 -23.36 -23.29 -18.11
N ASP A 77 -24.27 -23.02 -17.16
CA ASP A 77 -24.29 -21.69 -16.53
C ASP A 77 -24.26 -21.66 -14.98
N ILE A 78 -24.06 -22.79 -14.34
CA ILE A 78 -24.07 -22.87 -12.86
C ILE A 78 -22.69 -22.44 -12.26
N GLY A 79 -21.60 -22.55 -12.99
CA GLY A 79 -20.24 -22.28 -12.52
C GLY A 79 -19.99 -20.84 -12.09
N PRO A 80 -20.29 -19.80 -12.89
CA PRO A 80 -19.99 -18.41 -12.53
C PRO A 80 -20.82 -17.91 -11.34
N HIS A 81 -22.08 -18.28 -11.23
CA HIS A 81 -22.95 -17.88 -10.11
C HIS A 81 -22.52 -18.47 -8.76
N ILE A 82 -22.09 -19.73 -8.75
CA ILE A 82 -21.58 -20.38 -7.53
C ILE A 82 -20.26 -19.71 -7.12
N THR A 83 -19.37 -19.42 -8.05
CA THR A 83 -18.09 -18.76 -7.77
C THR A 83 -18.30 -17.36 -7.18
N ILE A 84 -19.24 -16.58 -7.73
CA ILE A 84 -19.58 -15.25 -7.19
C ILE A 84 -20.16 -15.36 -5.78
N ALA A 85 -21.09 -16.29 -5.53
CA ALA A 85 -21.67 -16.48 -4.21
C ALA A 85 -20.65 -16.93 -3.15
N ILE A 86 -19.70 -17.79 -3.52
CA ILE A 86 -18.59 -18.18 -2.63
C ILE A 86 -17.69 -16.98 -2.32
N MET A 87 -17.36 -16.18 -3.33
CA MET A 87 -16.55 -14.97 -3.15
C MET A 87 -17.25 -13.98 -2.21
N GLU A 88 -18.54 -13.71 -2.41
CA GLU A 88 -19.29 -12.81 -1.52
C GLU A 88 -19.38 -13.33 -0.09
N THR A 89 -19.53 -14.65 0.10
CA THR A 89 -19.58 -15.27 1.42
C THR A 89 -18.22 -15.16 2.11
N LEU A 90 -17.13 -15.42 1.38
CA LEU A 90 -15.77 -15.27 1.87
C LEU A 90 -15.48 -13.80 2.25
N ASP A 91 -15.87 -12.87 1.40
CA ASP A 91 -15.72 -11.43 1.64
C ASP A 91 -16.43 -11.01 2.93
N LYS A 92 -17.68 -11.41 3.11
CA LYS A 92 -18.44 -11.10 4.33
C LYS A 92 -17.82 -11.72 5.56
N ALA A 93 -17.34 -12.96 5.48
CA ALA A 93 -16.72 -13.64 6.62
C ALA A 93 -15.39 -12.98 7.01
N VAL A 94 -14.52 -12.68 6.03
CA VAL A 94 -13.21 -12.06 6.29
C VAL A 94 -13.38 -10.64 6.81
N ASN A 95 -14.20 -9.81 6.17
CA ASN A 95 -14.41 -8.43 6.61
C ASN A 95 -15.13 -8.39 7.96
N GLY A 96 -16.14 -9.24 8.20
CA GLY A 96 -16.80 -9.34 9.50
C GLY A 96 -15.87 -9.74 10.63
N TYR A 97 -14.95 -10.67 10.39
CA TYR A 97 -13.91 -11.03 11.37
C TYR A 97 -12.98 -9.84 11.68
N ILE A 98 -12.53 -9.12 10.66
CA ILE A 98 -11.66 -7.95 10.80
C ILE A 98 -12.37 -6.84 11.59
N ASP A 99 -13.63 -6.54 11.25
CA ASP A 99 -14.42 -5.49 11.88
C ASP A 99 -14.74 -5.82 13.35
N ASN A 100 -14.99 -7.09 13.66
CA ASN A 100 -15.15 -7.54 15.06
C ASN A 100 -13.87 -7.39 15.88
N LEU A 101 -12.72 -7.53 15.23
CA LEU A 101 -11.41 -7.50 15.88
C LEU A 101 -10.90 -6.06 16.12
N LEU A 102 -11.07 -5.18 15.14
CA LEU A 102 -10.49 -3.83 15.13
C LEU A 102 -11.52 -2.73 15.44
N GLY A 103 -12.80 -3.09 15.53
CA GLY A 103 -13.88 -2.14 15.69
C GLY A 103 -14.33 -1.48 14.37
N PRO A 104 -15.23 -0.49 14.45
CA PRO A 104 -15.82 0.14 13.28
C PRO A 104 -14.78 0.91 12.47
N ARG A 105 -14.88 0.80 11.14
CA ARG A 105 -14.05 1.54 10.19
C ARG A 105 -14.42 3.01 10.14
N ASP A 106 -13.49 3.84 9.69
CA ASP A 106 -13.76 5.26 9.48
C ASP A 106 -14.78 5.44 8.35
N PRO A 107 -15.93 6.09 8.60
CA PRO A 107 -17.00 6.22 7.61
C PRO A 107 -16.61 7.11 6.42
N ARG A 108 -15.58 7.95 6.54
CA ARG A 108 -15.12 8.90 5.50
C ARG A 108 -14.53 8.19 4.27
N VAL A 109 -14.05 6.94 4.43
CA VAL A 109 -13.44 6.15 3.34
C VAL A 109 -14.37 5.10 2.76
N LYS A 110 -15.62 5.00 3.25
CA LYS A 110 -16.62 4.06 2.76
C LYS A 110 -16.94 4.32 1.29
N GLY A 111 -16.99 3.27 0.48
CA GLY A 111 -17.25 3.35 -0.96
C GLY A 111 -16.02 3.71 -1.81
N TRP A 112 -14.84 3.86 -1.19
CA TRP A 112 -13.62 4.17 -1.94
C TRP A 112 -13.03 2.90 -2.56
N PHE A 113 -12.48 3.06 -3.76
CA PHE A 113 -11.92 1.95 -4.52
C PHE A 113 -10.91 1.13 -3.70
N MET A 114 -11.13 -0.18 -3.63
CA MET A 114 -10.33 -1.19 -2.90
C MET A 114 -10.29 -1.02 -1.37
N LEU A 115 -11.11 -0.17 -0.74
CA LEU A 115 -11.11 -0.02 0.71
C LEU A 115 -12.24 -0.78 1.41
N ASP A 116 -13.42 -0.93 0.79
CA ASP A 116 -14.56 -1.58 1.44
C ASP A 116 -14.30 -3.06 1.76
N ASN A 117 -13.44 -3.70 0.99
CA ASN A 117 -13.17 -5.11 1.09
C ASN A 117 -11.66 -5.40 1.12
N TYR A 118 -11.21 -6.24 2.09
CA TYR A 118 -9.81 -6.62 2.21
C TYR A 118 -9.36 -7.66 1.18
N VAL A 119 -10.28 -8.52 0.73
CA VAL A 119 -9.94 -9.67 -0.13
C VAL A 119 -9.20 -9.26 -1.41
N PRO A 120 -9.58 -8.21 -2.16
CA PRO A 120 -8.81 -7.77 -3.32
C PRO A 120 -7.36 -7.39 -2.99
N THR A 121 -7.14 -6.67 -1.89
CA THR A 121 -5.80 -6.30 -1.41
C THR A 121 -4.97 -7.54 -1.06
N PHE A 122 -5.58 -8.50 -0.37
CA PHE A 122 -4.96 -9.77 -0.03
C PHE A 122 -4.60 -10.59 -1.28
N ILE A 123 -5.52 -10.71 -2.25
CA ILE A 123 -5.26 -11.40 -3.52
C ILE A 123 -4.10 -10.75 -4.27
N CYS A 124 -4.07 -9.42 -4.38
CA CYS A 124 -2.97 -8.70 -5.02
C CYS A 124 -1.61 -9.02 -4.35
N THR A 125 -1.58 -9.07 -3.02
CA THR A 125 -0.38 -9.43 -2.26
C THR A 125 0.06 -10.88 -2.50
N VAL A 126 -0.89 -11.82 -2.52
CA VAL A 126 -0.61 -13.24 -2.81
C VAL A 126 -0.10 -13.42 -4.24
N LEU A 127 -0.74 -12.76 -5.21
CA LEU A 127 -0.28 -12.77 -6.61
C LEU A 127 1.11 -12.17 -6.76
N TYR A 128 1.41 -11.08 -6.05
CA TYR A 128 2.75 -10.50 -6.01
C TYR A 128 3.78 -11.52 -5.50
N LEU A 129 3.53 -12.18 -4.38
CA LEU A 129 4.43 -13.20 -3.83
C LEU A 129 4.60 -14.39 -4.78
N PHE A 130 3.53 -14.81 -5.44
CA PHE A 130 3.56 -15.85 -6.45
C PHE A 130 4.44 -15.45 -7.66
N ILE A 131 4.33 -14.21 -8.12
CA ILE A 131 5.16 -13.66 -9.20
C ILE A 131 6.64 -13.60 -8.79
N VAL A 132 6.92 -13.18 -7.54
CA VAL A 132 8.28 -13.17 -6.98
C VAL A 132 8.89 -14.58 -6.98
N TRP A 133 8.09 -15.59 -6.66
CA TRP A 133 8.55 -16.98 -6.59
C TRP A 133 8.70 -17.64 -7.95
N ILE A 134 7.73 -17.48 -8.86
CA ILE A 134 7.71 -18.19 -10.16
C ILE A 134 8.39 -17.40 -11.27
N GLY A 135 8.34 -16.07 -11.24
CA GLY A 135 8.82 -15.20 -12.30
C GLY A 135 10.29 -15.39 -12.66
N PRO A 136 11.23 -15.42 -11.70
CA PRO A 136 12.63 -15.70 -11.98
C PRO A 136 12.86 -17.07 -12.62
N LYS A 137 12.10 -18.10 -12.20
CA LYS A 137 12.16 -19.44 -12.78
C LYS A 137 11.65 -19.44 -14.23
N TYR A 138 10.53 -18.78 -14.49
CA TYR A 138 9.96 -18.64 -15.83
C TYR A 138 10.92 -17.93 -16.80
N MET A 139 11.62 -16.90 -16.31
CA MET A 139 12.60 -16.15 -17.11
C MET A 139 13.96 -16.86 -17.26
N GLN A 140 14.22 -17.97 -16.55
CA GLN A 140 15.54 -18.61 -16.49
C GLN A 140 16.10 -18.90 -17.89
N ASN A 141 15.30 -19.49 -18.78
CA ASN A 141 15.70 -19.90 -20.14
C ASN A 141 15.30 -18.88 -21.23
N ARG A 142 14.83 -17.66 -20.83
CA ARG A 142 14.42 -16.61 -21.77
C ARG A 142 15.46 -15.50 -21.82
N GLN A 143 15.51 -14.75 -22.92
CA GLN A 143 16.37 -13.57 -23.01
C GLN A 143 15.82 -12.43 -22.16
N PRO A 144 16.70 -11.59 -21.55
CA PRO A 144 16.26 -10.42 -20.81
C PRO A 144 15.57 -9.42 -21.72
N ILE A 145 14.43 -8.89 -21.28
CA ILE A 145 13.64 -7.91 -22.04
C ILE A 145 14.14 -6.50 -21.72
N SER A 146 14.47 -5.75 -22.76
CA SER A 146 14.85 -4.34 -22.62
C SER A 146 13.61 -3.47 -22.46
N CYS A 147 13.24 -3.14 -21.22
CA CYS A 147 12.06 -2.30 -20.90
C CYS A 147 12.44 -0.81 -20.72
N ARG A 148 13.50 -0.29 -21.37
CA ARG A 148 14.05 1.04 -21.07
C ARG A 148 13.04 2.16 -21.23
N GLY A 149 12.29 2.22 -22.32
CA GLY A 149 11.28 3.25 -22.56
C GLY A 149 10.13 3.18 -21.56
N ILE A 150 9.58 1.98 -21.34
CA ILE A 150 8.50 1.76 -20.36
C ILE A 150 8.98 2.12 -18.95
N LEU A 151 10.21 1.74 -18.60
CA LEU A 151 10.81 2.03 -17.31
C LEU A 151 10.99 3.53 -17.08
N LEU A 152 11.36 4.29 -18.12
CA LEU A 152 11.48 5.75 -18.05
C LEU A 152 10.11 6.39 -17.76
N VAL A 153 9.09 6.03 -18.53
CA VAL A 153 7.71 6.56 -18.35
C VAL A 153 7.16 6.17 -16.98
N TYR A 154 7.35 4.93 -16.58
CA TYR A 154 6.91 4.43 -15.27
C TYR A 154 7.57 5.19 -14.10
N ASN A 155 8.90 5.32 -14.11
CA ASN A 155 9.61 6.05 -13.05
C ASN A 155 9.27 7.54 -13.06
N LEU A 156 9.07 8.16 -14.22
CA LEU A 156 8.59 9.54 -14.33
C LEU A 156 7.19 9.67 -13.72
N GLY A 157 6.28 8.76 -14.06
CA GLY A 157 4.92 8.73 -13.49
C GLY A 157 4.92 8.62 -11.97
N LEU A 158 5.73 7.71 -11.40
CA LEU A 158 5.85 7.58 -9.94
C LEU A 158 6.57 8.77 -9.28
N THR A 159 7.53 9.40 -9.96
CA THR A 159 8.12 10.65 -9.48
C THR A 159 7.09 11.76 -9.38
N LEU A 160 6.27 11.96 -10.42
CA LEU A 160 5.23 12.98 -10.43
C LEU A 160 4.12 12.68 -9.42
N LEU A 161 3.69 11.43 -9.30
CA LEU A 161 2.72 11.01 -8.28
C LEU A 161 3.26 11.25 -6.87
N SER A 162 4.51 10.91 -6.61
CA SER A 162 5.15 11.13 -5.30
C SER A 162 5.31 12.61 -4.99
N LEU A 163 5.63 13.44 -5.98
CA LEU A 163 5.71 14.89 -5.84
C LEU A 163 4.32 15.50 -5.55
N TYR A 164 3.29 15.04 -6.24
CA TYR A 164 1.91 15.43 -5.97
C TYR A 164 1.51 15.09 -4.53
N MET A 165 1.75 13.84 -4.10
CA MET A 165 1.42 13.41 -2.73
C MET A 165 2.19 14.22 -1.68
N PHE A 166 3.48 14.45 -1.89
CA PHE A 166 4.30 15.26 -0.98
C PHE A 166 3.77 16.69 -0.85
N TYR A 167 3.51 17.35 -1.99
CA TYR A 167 3.00 18.72 -2.03
C TYR A 167 1.63 18.84 -1.34
N GLU A 168 0.70 17.95 -1.67
CA GLU A 168 -0.66 17.98 -1.12
C GLU A 168 -0.69 17.64 0.38
N LEU A 169 0.17 16.72 0.84
CA LEU A 169 0.29 16.42 2.28
C LEU A 169 0.85 17.61 3.05
N VAL A 170 1.93 18.23 2.56
CA VAL A 170 2.54 19.41 3.21
C VAL A 170 1.54 20.57 3.27
N THR A 171 0.89 20.90 2.15
CA THR A 171 -0.10 21.98 2.10
C THR A 171 -1.36 21.66 2.91
N GLY A 172 -1.82 20.40 2.93
CA GLY A 172 -2.96 19.97 3.73
C GLY A 172 -2.70 20.06 5.22
N VAL A 173 -1.52 19.63 5.67
CA VAL A 173 -1.07 19.75 7.06
C VAL A 173 -0.98 21.22 7.49
N TRP A 174 -0.43 22.08 6.63
CA TRP A 174 -0.35 23.51 6.88
C TRP A 174 -1.73 24.16 6.98
N GLN A 175 -2.63 23.88 6.04
CA GLN A 175 -3.99 24.40 6.02
C GLN A 175 -4.84 23.93 7.20
N GLY A 176 -4.66 22.66 7.63
CA GLY A 176 -5.35 22.07 8.76
C GLY A 176 -4.79 22.45 10.13
N GLY A 177 -3.66 23.18 10.17
CA GLY A 177 -2.99 23.52 11.43
C GLY A 177 -2.55 22.29 12.23
N TYR A 178 -2.17 21.21 11.56
CA TYR A 178 -1.81 19.94 12.20
C TYR A 178 -0.67 20.11 13.21
N ASN A 179 -0.84 19.52 14.37
CA ASN A 179 0.18 19.51 15.40
C ASN A 179 1.23 18.42 15.08
N PHE A 180 2.50 18.82 15.07
CA PHE A 180 3.61 17.91 14.76
C PHE A 180 3.76 16.79 15.80
N PHE A 181 3.57 17.10 17.08
CA PHE A 181 3.80 16.12 18.15
C PHE A 181 2.60 15.21 18.41
N CYS A 182 1.40 15.71 18.20
CA CYS A 182 0.17 14.98 18.40
C CYS A 182 -0.92 15.48 17.46
N GLN A 183 -1.39 14.63 16.58
CA GLN A 183 -2.51 14.93 15.71
C GLN A 183 -3.49 13.76 15.77
N ASP A 184 -4.70 14.04 16.22
CA ASP A 184 -5.81 13.09 16.21
C ASP A 184 -6.38 12.93 14.79
N THR A 185 -7.39 12.10 14.63
CA THR A 185 -7.99 11.78 13.33
C THR A 185 -9.18 12.67 12.95
N ARG A 186 -9.53 13.71 13.75
CA ARG A 186 -10.77 14.49 13.56
C ARG A 186 -10.63 15.99 13.73
N SER A 187 -9.52 16.48 14.27
CA SER A 187 -9.36 17.91 14.59
C SER A 187 -8.94 18.79 13.41
N GLY A 188 -8.55 18.21 12.28
CA GLY A 188 -8.13 18.97 11.09
C GLY A 188 -9.27 19.51 10.22
N GLY A 189 -10.53 19.21 10.55
CA GLY A 189 -11.70 19.71 9.83
C GLY A 189 -11.73 19.31 8.36
N GLU A 190 -11.90 20.28 7.45
CA GLU A 190 -11.93 20.02 5.99
C GLU A 190 -10.57 19.55 5.46
N ALA A 191 -9.47 19.93 6.10
CA ALA A 191 -8.14 19.50 5.70
C ALA A 191 -7.96 17.98 5.89
N ASP A 192 -8.64 17.35 6.86
CA ASP A 192 -8.63 15.90 7.04
C ASP A 192 -9.05 15.18 5.76
N MET A 193 -10.11 15.66 5.08
CA MET A 193 -10.58 15.05 3.83
C MET A 193 -9.57 15.20 2.69
N LYS A 194 -8.82 16.29 2.66
CA LYS A 194 -7.71 16.47 1.71
C LYS A 194 -6.60 15.44 1.98
N ILE A 195 -6.20 15.32 3.26
CA ILE A 195 -5.17 14.34 3.70
C ILE A 195 -5.62 12.91 3.37
N ILE A 196 -6.87 12.53 3.68
CA ILE A 196 -7.42 11.19 3.38
C ILE A 196 -7.34 10.87 1.89
N ARG A 197 -7.70 11.82 1.00
CA ARG A 197 -7.60 11.61 -0.46
C ARG A 197 -6.17 11.35 -0.90
N VAL A 198 -5.22 12.08 -0.35
CA VAL A 198 -3.80 11.92 -0.72
C VAL A 198 -3.24 10.61 -0.15
N LEU A 199 -3.62 10.24 1.07
CA LEU A 199 -3.23 8.96 1.66
C LEU A 199 -3.86 7.77 0.93
N TRP A 200 -5.03 7.93 0.31
CA TRP A 200 -5.57 6.92 -0.60
C TRP A 200 -4.69 6.76 -1.86
N TRP A 201 -4.21 7.85 -2.46
CA TRP A 201 -3.23 7.77 -3.55
C TRP A 201 -1.94 7.12 -3.09
N TYR A 202 -1.51 7.36 -1.86
CA TYR A 202 -0.36 6.72 -1.26
C TYR A 202 -0.57 5.20 -1.11
N TYR A 203 -1.74 4.76 -0.62
CA TYR A 203 -2.11 3.35 -0.59
C TYR A 203 -2.11 2.74 -1.99
N PHE A 204 -2.74 3.39 -2.95
CA PHE A 204 -2.84 2.91 -4.33
C PHE A 204 -1.47 2.87 -5.03
N SER A 205 -0.58 3.79 -4.72
CA SER A 205 0.79 3.77 -5.26
C SER A 205 1.53 2.48 -4.89
N LYS A 206 1.27 1.90 -3.71
CA LYS A 206 1.91 0.64 -3.26
C LYS A 206 1.54 -0.55 -4.15
N LEU A 207 0.33 -0.53 -4.72
CA LEU A 207 -0.07 -1.50 -5.74
C LEU A 207 0.70 -1.28 -7.06
N ILE A 208 0.82 -0.02 -7.50
CA ILE A 208 1.60 0.32 -8.70
C ILE A 208 3.08 -0.06 -8.53
N GLU A 209 3.63 0.15 -7.36
CA GLU A 209 5.03 -0.15 -7.00
C GLU A 209 5.37 -1.65 -7.10
N PHE A 210 4.39 -2.57 -7.14
CA PHE A 210 4.64 -3.99 -7.44
C PHE A 210 5.29 -4.20 -8.81
N MET A 211 5.07 -3.27 -9.74
CA MET A 211 5.68 -3.31 -11.06
C MET A 211 7.22 -3.20 -11.03
N ASP A 212 7.82 -2.63 -9.98
CA ASP A 212 9.28 -2.60 -9.81
C ASP A 212 9.86 -4.01 -9.85
N THR A 213 9.25 -4.92 -9.09
CA THR A 213 9.68 -6.32 -9.05
C THR A 213 9.48 -7.02 -10.38
N PHE A 214 8.37 -6.72 -11.06
CA PHE A 214 8.10 -7.27 -12.39
C PHE A 214 9.17 -6.84 -13.41
N PHE A 215 9.59 -5.57 -13.39
CA PHE A 215 10.68 -5.09 -14.23
C PHE A 215 12.03 -5.71 -13.86
N PHE A 216 12.31 -5.98 -12.58
CA PHE A 216 13.52 -6.68 -12.17
C PHE A 216 13.55 -8.11 -12.73
N ILE A 217 12.43 -8.82 -12.70
CA ILE A 217 12.28 -10.18 -13.25
C ILE A 217 12.49 -10.18 -14.75
N LEU A 218 11.79 -9.31 -15.50
CA LEU A 218 11.89 -9.23 -16.96
C LEU A 218 13.30 -8.90 -17.45
N ARG A 219 14.03 -8.08 -16.70
CA ARG A 219 15.40 -7.68 -17.02
C ARG A 219 16.45 -8.62 -16.44
N LYS A 220 16.03 -9.70 -15.78
CA LYS A 220 16.91 -10.66 -15.06
C LYS A 220 17.80 -10.00 -13.99
N ASN A 221 17.37 -8.90 -13.40
CA ASN A 221 18.06 -8.23 -12.30
C ASN A 221 17.67 -8.83 -10.93
N ASN A 222 17.61 -10.14 -10.83
CA ASN A 222 17.12 -10.88 -9.66
C ASN A 222 17.87 -10.55 -8.35
N HIS A 223 19.12 -10.06 -8.46
CA HIS A 223 19.88 -9.59 -7.29
C HIS A 223 19.27 -8.38 -6.59
N GLN A 224 18.32 -7.68 -7.22
CA GLN A 224 17.57 -6.56 -6.61
C GLN A 224 16.31 -7.04 -5.86
N ILE A 225 15.85 -8.27 -6.10
CA ILE A 225 14.71 -8.90 -5.42
C ILE A 225 15.23 -9.49 -4.09
N THR A 226 15.57 -8.59 -3.16
CA THR A 226 16.08 -8.95 -1.82
C THR A 226 14.94 -9.22 -0.86
N VAL A 227 15.24 -9.85 0.29
CA VAL A 227 14.27 -10.03 1.38
C VAL A 227 13.66 -8.70 1.80
N LEU A 228 14.47 -7.64 1.92
CA LEU A 228 14.03 -6.29 2.23
C LEU A 228 12.99 -5.80 1.21
N HIS A 229 13.28 -5.93 -0.10
CA HIS A 229 12.41 -5.49 -1.17
C HIS A 229 11.04 -6.20 -1.11
N VAL A 230 11.06 -7.54 -1.02
CA VAL A 230 9.82 -8.34 -0.97
C VAL A 230 9.02 -8.08 0.30
N TYR A 231 9.69 -8.02 1.46
CA TYR A 231 9.05 -7.71 2.73
C TYR A 231 8.36 -6.36 2.71
N HIS A 232 9.06 -5.32 2.25
CA HIS A 232 8.53 -3.97 2.17
C HIS A 232 7.30 -3.90 1.26
N HIS A 233 7.40 -4.34 0.00
CA HIS A 233 6.29 -4.26 -0.94
C HIS A 233 5.08 -5.08 -0.50
N ALA A 234 5.28 -6.35 -0.10
CA ALA A 234 4.17 -7.22 0.32
C ALA A 234 3.46 -6.72 1.58
N SER A 235 4.20 -6.15 2.56
CA SER A 235 3.60 -5.65 3.79
C SER A 235 2.94 -4.29 3.64
N MET A 236 3.54 -3.36 2.88
CA MET A 236 3.05 -1.98 2.75
C MET A 236 1.65 -1.90 2.17
N LEU A 237 1.32 -2.68 1.14
CA LEU A 237 -0.02 -2.66 0.56
C LEU A 237 -1.09 -3.07 1.60
N SER A 238 -0.84 -4.17 2.34
CA SER A 238 -1.76 -4.64 3.37
C SER A 238 -1.85 -3.68 4.56
N ILE A 239 -0.70 -3.18 5.07
CA ILE A 239 -0.66 -2.23 6.19
C ILE A 239 -1.46 -0.97 5.85
N TRP A 240 -1.27 -0.40 4.66
CA TRP A 240 -1.96 0.83 4.27
C TRP A 240 -3.44 0.62 4.01
N TRP A 241 -3.89 -0.58 3.66
CA TRP A 241 -5.31 -0.89 3.64
C TRP A 241 -5.92 -0.76 5.05
N PHE A 242 -5.24 -1.30 6.08
CA PHE A 242 -5.67 -1.17 7.47
C PHE A 242 -5.61 0.30 7.95
N VAL A 243 -4.52 1.00 7.68
CA VAL A 243 -4.38 2.43 8.05
C VAL A 243 -5.51 3.26 7.45
N MET A 244 -5.82 3.07 6.17
CA MET A 244 -6.89 3.79 5.47
C MET A 244 -8.28 3.52 6.05
N ASN A 245 -8.53 2.33 6.58
CA ASN A 245 -9.83 1.98 7.11
C ASN A 245 -10.06 2.40 8.57
N TRP A 246 -9.02 2.61 9.37
CA TRP A 246 -9.18 2.94 10.80
C TRP A 246 -8.58 4.28 11.21
N VAL A 247 -7.47 4.68 10.58
CA VAL A 247 -6.75 5.92 10.91
C VAL A 247 -6.28 6.65 9.64
N PRO A 248 -7.21 7.02 8.74
CA PRO A 248 -6.89 7.52 7.40
C PRO A 248 -6.29 8.93 7.36
N CYS A 249 -6.16 9.58 8.50
CA CYS A 249 -5.53 10.91 8.67
C CYS A 249 -4.91 11.02 10.06
N GLY A 250 -4.77 12.22 10.60
CA GLY A 250 -4.13 12.44 11.88
C GLY A 250 -2.65 12.08 11.79
N HIS A 251 -2.11 11.42 12.81
CA HIS A 251 -0.67 11.10 12.94
C HIS A 251 -0.10 10.28 11.77
N SER A 252 -0.96 9.59 10.99
CA SER A 252 -0.57 8.77 9.83
C SER A 252 0.05 9.58 8.68
N TYR A 253 -0.15 10.92 8.63
CA TYR A 253 0.36 11.75 7.55
C TYR A 253 1.89 11.80 7.49
N PHE A 254 2.56 11.84 8.65
CA PHE A 254 3.97 12.21 8.73
C PHE A 254 4.88 11.21 8.02
N GLY A 255 4.72 9.92 8.33
CA GLY A 255 5.49 8.86 7.66
C GLY A 255 5.25 8.83 6.14
N ALA A 256 4.00 9.03 5.71
CA ALA A 256 3.66 9.10 4.29
C ALA A 256 4.26 10.32 3.58
N THR A 257 4.29 11.50 4.25
CA THR A 257 4.90 12.72 3.72
C THR A 257 6.39 12.54 3.48
N LEU A 258 7.13 12.06 4.48
CA LEU A 258 8.55 11.80 4.35
C LEU A 258 8.84 10.74 3.27
N ASN A 259 8.06 9.66 3.26
CA ASN A 259 8.22 8.61 2.27
C ASN A 259 7.96 9.10 0.84
N SER A 260 6.92 9.92 0.64
CA SER A 260 6.64 10.53 -0.67
C SER A 260 7.82 11.39 -1.15
N PHE A 261 8.43 12.21 -0.27
CA PHE A 261 9.62 12.97 -0.61
C PHE A 261 10.80 12.06 -1.01
N ILE A 262 11.09 11.03 -0.24
CA ILE A 262 12.15 10.07 -0.55
C ILE A 262 11.87 9.32 -1.85
N HIS A 263 10.59 9.02 -2.15
CA HIS A 263 10.20 8.38 -3.40
C HIS A 263 10.41 9.31 -4.61
N VAL A 264 10.21 10.63 -4.47
CA VAL A 264 10.60 11.59 -5.52
C VAL A 264 12.09 11.43 -5.87
N LEU A 265 12.96 11.39 -4.86
CA LEU A 265 14.41 11.23 -5.08
C LEU A 265 14.74 9.86 -5.69
N MET A 266 14.13 8.80 -5.17
CA MET A 266 14.41 7.42 -5.57
C MET A 266 13.95 7.14 -7.00
N TYR A 267 12.71 7.48 -7.36
CA TYR A 267 12.19 7.24 -8.71
C TYR A 267 12.81 8.18 -9.75
N SER A 268 13.18 9.41 -9.38
CA SER A 268 14.03 10.28 -10.21
C SER A 268 15.37 9.61 -10.52
N TYR A 269 16.03 9.04 -9.49
CA TYR A 269 17.27 8.29 -9.68
C TYR A 269 17.08 7.09 -10.62
N TYR A 270 16.01 6.31 -10.45
CA TYR A 270 15.76 5.13 -11.29
C TYR A 270 15.43 5.51 -12.74
N GLY A 271 14.64 6.57 -12.96
CA GLY A 271 14.37 7.11 -14.28
C GLY A 271 15.64 7.59 -14.99
N LEU A 272 16.45 8.42 -14.33
CA LEU A 272 17.71 8.88 -14.86
C LEU A 272 18.71 7.74 -15.12
N SER A 273 18.73 6.70 -14.29
CA SER A 273 19.61 5.55 -14.47
C SER A 273 19.26 4.70 -15.71
N ALA A 274 18.03 4.80 -16.21
CA ALA A 274 17.61 4.16 -17.45
C ALA A 274 18.22 4.82 -18.70
N ILE A 275 18.68 6.09 -18.57
CA ILE A 275 19.31 6.87 -19.64
C ILE A 275 20.83 6.70 -19.54
N PRO A 276 21.51 6.05 -20.51
CA PRO A 276 22.94 5.77 -20.42
C PRO A 276 23.81 7.01 -20.22
N ALA A 277 23.49 8.13 -20.88
CA ALA A 277 24.21 9.39 -20.78
C ALA A 277 24.20 9.99 -19.37
N MET A 278 23.17 9.71 -18.56
CA MET A 278 23.00 10.27 -17.21
C MET A 278 23.75 9.47 -16.13
N ARG A 279 24.17 8.24 -16.41
CA ARG A 279 24.80 7.36 -15.42
C ARG A 279 26.05 7.94 -14.74
N PRO A 280 26.96 8.66 -15.42
CA PRO A 280 28.13 9.24 -14.78
C PRO A 280 27.76 10.26 -13.68
N TYR A 281 26.61 10.92 -13.79
CA TYR A 281 26.15 11.95 -12.86
C TYR A 281 25.39 11.38 -11.64
N LEU A 282 25.15 10.06 -11.59
CA LEU A 282 24.35 9.41 -10.55
C LEU A 282 25.20 8.89 -9.39
N TRP A 283 26.13 9.72 -8.88
CA TRP A 283 27.01 9.38 -7.75
C TRP A 283 26.26 9.33 -6.40
N TRP A 284 25.10 9.96 -6.31
CA TRP A 284 24.33 10.17 -5.08
C TRP A 284 23.46 8.98 -4.63
N LYS A 285 23.58 7.80 -5.25
CA LYS A 285 22.84 6.57 -4.87
C LYS A 285 22.96 6.23 -3.38
N LYS A 286 24.17 6.38 -2.82
CA LYS A 286 24.44 6.09 -1.41
C LYS A 286 23.64 7.01 -0.49
N TYR A 287 23.48 8.26 -0.86
CA TYR A 287 22.74 9.25 -0.07
C TYR A 287 21.23 8.97 -0.06
N ILE A 288 20.65 8.42 -1.12
CA ILE A 288 19.25 7.99 -1.11
C ILE A 288 19.04 6.96 0.01
N THR A 289 19.90 5.95 0.11
CA THR A 289 19.77 4.93 1.16
C THR A 289 19.96 5.52 2.56
N GLN A 290 20.84 6.51 2.72
CA GLN A 290 20.99 7.24 3.98
C GLN A 290 19.72 8.04 4.31
N CYS A 291 19.13 8.75 3.33
CA CYS A 291 17.87 9.46 3.50
C CYS A 291 16.73 8.51 3.88
N GLN A 292 16.68 7.31 3.30
CA GLN A 292 15.68 6.27 3.67
C GLN A 292 15.86 5.84 5.14
N LEU A 293 17.07 5.61 5.61
CA LEU A 293 17.33 5.29 7.01
C LEU A 293 16.95 6.45 7.94
N THR A 294 17.31 7.67 7.57
CA THR A 294 16.95 8.89 8.33
C THR A 294 15.44 9.06 8.41
N GLN A 295 14.70 8.83 7.31
CA GLN A 295 13.25 8.85 7.30
C GLN A 295 12.64 7.91 8.36
N PHE A 296 13.12 6.67 8.45
CA PHE A 296 12.59 5.71 9.43
C PHE A 296 12.85 6.16 10.86
N VAL A 297 14.06 6.68 11.14
CA VAL A 297 14.41 7.23 12.46
C VAL A 297 13.53 8.42 12.81
N LEU A 298 13.33 9.37 11.88
CA LEU A 298 12.48 10.55 12.10
C LEU A 298 11.01 10.13 12.35
N THR A 299 10.47 9.19 11.55
CA THR A 299 9.11 8.68 11.74
C THR A 299 8.97 7.99 13.10
N MET A 300 9.93 7.15 13.49
CA MET A 300 9.93 6.48 14.79
C MET A 300 10.02 7.50 15.94
N THR A 301 10.87 8.52 15.82
CA THR A 301 11.01 9.56 16.84
C THR A 301 9.71 10.33 17.02
N GLN A 302 9.09 10.79 15.92
CA GLN A 302 7.84 11.54 15.95
C GLN A 302 6.69 10.66 16.55
N THR A 303 6.60 9.38 16.17
CA THR A 303 5.63 8.44 16.74
C THR A 303 5.89 8.20 18.25
N SER A 304 7.14 8.12 18.68
CA SER A 304 7.51 7.98 20.09
C SER A 304 7.16 9.23 20.90
N CYS A 305 7.32 10.42 20.32
CA CYS A 305 6.84 11.66 20.94
C CYS A 305 5.34 11.61 21.18
N ALA A 306 4.53 11.21 20.19
CA ALA A 306 3.09 11.07 20.35
C ALA A 306 2.70 10.09 21.46
N MET A 307 3.47 9.02 21.66
CA MET A 307 3.24 8.07 22.76
C MET A 307 3.55 8.67 24.13
N ILE A 308 4.62 9.46 24.25
CA ILE A 308 5.05 10.10 25.51
C ILE A 308 4.07 11.19 25.93
N TRP A 309 3.64 12.04 25.00
CA TRP A 309 2.73 13.16 25.28
C TRP A 309 1.24 12.76 25.27
N ARG A 310 0.93 11.48 25.26
CA ARG A 310 -0.43 10.91 25.33
C ARG A 310 -1.37 11.55 24.30
N CYS A 311 -1.02 11.37 23.05
CA CYS A 311 -1.82 11.83 21.93
C CYS A 311 -3.18 11.12 21.88
N ASP A 312 -4.26 11.82 21.49
CA ASP A 312 -5.61 11.25 21.29
C ASP A 312 -5.69 10.35 20.03
N PHE A 313 -4.57 10.09 19.40
CA PHE A 313 -4.45 9.09 18.34
C PHE A 313 -4.43 7.68 18.96
N PRO A 314 -5.09 6.68 18.35
CA PRO A 314 -5.17 5.33 18.93
C PRO A 314 -3.80 4.70 19.19
N MET A 315 -3.45 4.46 20.45
CA MET A 315 -2.12 4.03 20.90
C MET A 315 -1.64 2.74 20.23
N GLY A 316 -2.55 1.80 19.95
CA GLY A 316 -2.20 0.54 19.28
C GLY A 316 -1.55 0.74 17.92
N TRP A 317 -2.00 1.75 17.16
CA TRP A 317 -1.41 2.10 15.86
C TRP A 317 -0.02 2.73 16.00
N LEU A 318 0.23 3.52 17.05
CA LEU A 318 1.54 4.08 17.34
C LEU A 318 2.55 2.98 17.70
N TYR A 319 2.17 2.02 18.55
CA TYR A 319 3.01 0.85 18.86
C TYR A 319 3.30 0.03 17.61
N PHE A 320 2.28 -0.27 16.81
CA PHE A 320 2.44 -1.01 15.57
C PHE A 320 3.41 -0.30 14.60
N GLN A 321 3.24 1.01 14.42
CA GLN A 321 4.12 1.82 13.56
C GLN A 321 5.58 1.77 14.03
N ASN A 322 5.85 1.93 15.33
CA ASN A 322 7.20 1.85 15.88
C ASN A 322 7.82 0.46 15.66
N CYS A 323 7.09 -0.61 15.94
CA CYS A 323 7.57 -1.97 15.69
C CYS A 323 7.89 -2.20 14.20
N TYR A 324 7.04 -1.68 13.31
CA TYR A 324 7.27 -1.78 11.86
C TYR A 324 8.50 -0.97 11.43
N MET A 325 8.69 0.25 11.94
CA MET A 325 9.89 1.06 11.65
C MET A 325 11.17 0.37 12.13
N ILE A 326 11.18 -0.26 13.30
CA ILE A 326 12.32 -1.04 13.80
C ILE A 326 12.65 -2.17 12.82
N SER A 327 11.67 -2.91 12.33
CA SER A 327 11.90 -3.99 11.37
C SER A 327 12.53 -3.47 10.06
N LEU A 328 12.08 -2.32 9.56
CA LEU A 328 12.64 -1.67 8.38
C LEU A 328 14.07 -1.17 8.64
N ILE A 329 14.35 -0.55 9.79
CA ILE A 329 15.70 -0.09 10.16
C ILE A 329 16.69 -1.27 10.18
N ILE A 330 16.30 -2.41 10.74
CA ILE A 330 17.15 -3.61 10.78
C ILE A 330 17.44 -4.10 9.36
N LEU A 331 16.42 -4.22 8.51
CA LEU A 331 16.57 -4.74 7.14
C LEU A 331 17.35 -3.78 6.24
N PHE A 332 17.05 -2.48 6.30
CA PHE A 332 17.77 -1.45 5.53
C PHE A 332 19.20 -1.24 6.03
N GLY A 333 19.42 -1.29 7.34
CA GLY A 333 20.77 -1.22 7.94
C GLY A 333 21.65 -2.37 7.48
N ASN A 334 21.11 -3.60 7.49
CA ASN A 334 21.79 -4.77 6.97
C ASN A 334 22.10 -4.63 5.47
N PHE A 335 21.13 -4.17 4.67
CA PHE A 335 21.34 -3.88 3.25
C PHE A 335 22.43 -2.84 3.03
N TYR A 336 22.43 -1.75 3.82
CA TYR A 336 23.45 -0.70 3.72
C TYR A 336 24.86 -1.23 4.03
N ILE A 337 25.01 -1.99 5.11
CA ILE A 337 26.29 -2.59 5.51
C ILE A 337 26.80 -3.53 4.41
N GLN A 338 25.95 -4.40 3.90
CA GLN A 338 26.34 -5.37 2.86
C GLN A 338 26.71 -4.70 1.54
N THR A 339 25.97 -3.64 1.16
CA THR A 339 26.15 -3.00 -0.15
C THR A 339 27.32 -2.01 -0.16
N TYR A 340 27.54 -1.26 0.92
CA TYR A 340 28.50 -0.17 0.91
C TYR A 340 29.74 -0.43 1.78
N SER A 341 29.60 -1.03 2.97
CA SER A 341 30.72 -1.26 3.87
C SER A 341 31.60 -2.44 3.43
N LYS A 342 31.00 -3.56 3.06
CA LYS A 342 31.76 -4.73 2.59
C LYS A 342 32.51 -4.44 1.28
N LYS A 343 31.91 -3.68 0.35
CA LYS A 343 32.60 -3.27 -0.89
C LYS A 343 33.76 -2.31 -0.63
N ALA A 344 33.63 -1.42 0.35
CA ALA A 344 34.71 -0.52 0.74
C ALA A 344 35.89 -1.29 1.38
N SER A 345 35.58 -2.29 2.23
CA SER A 345 36.57 -3.17 2.85
C SER A 345 37.32 -4.04 1.84
N SER A 346 36.61 -4.61 0.87
CA SER A 346 37.23 -5.39 -0.22
C SER A 346 38.19 -4.54 -1.04
N ARG A 347 37.76 -3.35 -1.51
CA ARG A 347 38.63 -2.42 -2.23
C ARG A 347 39.88 -2.02 -1.43
N ARG A 348 39.74 -1.81 -0.11
CA ARG A 348 40.86 -1.48 0.74
C ARG A 348 41.86 -2.62 0.89
N LYS A 349 41.38 -3.88 0.98
CA LYS A 349 42.22 -5.07 1.00
C LYS A 349 42.95 -5.27 -0.33
N ASP A 350 42.27 -5.08 -1.47
CA ASP A 350 42.88 -5.20 -2.80
C ASP A 350 43.95 -4.15 -2.99
N TYR A 351 43.77 -2.93 -2.47
CA TYR A 351 44.78 -1.85 -2.51
C TYR A 351 45.99 -2.18 -1.60
N GLN A 352 45.75 -2.72 -0.41
CA GLN A 352 46.82 -3.13 0.51
C GLN A 352 47.62 -4.31 -0.05
N ASN A 353 46.95 -5.33 -0.60
CA ASN A 353 47.63 -6.45 -1.22
C ASN A 353 48.40 -6.06 -2.49
N GLY A 354 47.86 -5.14 -3.30
CA GLY A 354 48.55 -4.55 -4.45
C GLY A 354 49.78 -3.78 -4.06
N SER A 355 49.76 -3.02 -2.95
CA SER A 355 50.89 -2.27 -2.44
C SER A 355 51.98 -3.20 -1.90
N VAL A 356 51.60 -4.30 -1.22
CA VAL A 356 52.56 -5.29 -0.71
C VAL A 356 53.24 -6.06 -1.88
N SER A 357 52.55 -6.34 -2.95
CA SER A 357 53.11 -6.95 -4.16
C SER A 357 54.04 -5.99 -4.89
N ALA A 358 53.79 -4.68 -4.84
CA ALA A 358 54.68 -3.69 -5.48
C ALA A 358 56.00 -3.47 -4.70
N VAL A 359 56.04 -3.71 -3.38
CA VAL A 359 57.25 -3.59 -2.57
C VAL A 359 58.16 -4.82 -2.71
N ASN A 360 57.60 -6.03 -3.00
CA ASN A 360 58.37 -7.25 -3.17
C ASN A 360 58.74 -7.57 -4.64
N GLY A 361 58.43 -6.71 -5.60
CA GLY A 361 58.51 -6.95 -7.03
C GLY A 361 59.58 -6.14 -7.74
N HIS A 362 60.77 -5.99 -7.17
CA HIS A 362 61.92 -5.37 -7.89
C HIS A 362 62.80 -6.44 -8.56
N THR A 363 62.23 -7.48 -9.14
CA THR A 363 62.85 -8.31 -10.20
C THR A 363 61.76 -9.16 -10.89
N ASN A 364 61.68 -9.02 -12.21
CA ASN A 364 60.86 -9.74 -13.19
C ASN A 364 59.49 -9.14 -13.48
N GLY A 365 59.54 -8.16 -14.39
CA GLY A 365 58.30 -7.58 -14.81
C GLY A 365 58.03 -7.53 -16.22
N PHE A 366 57.64 -7.75 -17.16
CA PHE A 366 57.18 -7.28 -18.46
C PHE A 366 56.03 -8.12 -19.06
N SER A 367 55.60 -9.24 -18.41
CA SER A 367 54.63 -10.14 -18.96
C SER A 367 53.19 -10.05 -18.44
N SER A 368 52.94 -9.24 -17.39
CA SER A 368 51.60 -9.20 -16.73
C SER A 368 50.66 -8.10 -17.22
N LEU A 369 51.09 -7.20 -18.07
CA LEU A 369 50.24 -6.12 -18.60
C LEU A 369 49.38 -6.55 -19.82
N GLU A 370 49.85 -7.51 -20.60
CA GLU A 370 49.10 -8.00 -21.78
C GLU A 370 47.91 -8.89 -21.42
N ASP A 371 48.00 -9.68 -20.35
CA ASP A 371 46.90 -10.58 -19.94
C ASP A 371 45.70 -9.84 -19.35
N ASN A 372 45.92 -8.73 -18.65
CA ASN A 372 44.85 -7.91 -18.13
C ASN A 372 44.07 -7.11 -19.20
N VAL A 373 44.70 -6.82 -20.32
CA VAL A 373 44.08 -6.17 -21.48
C VAL A 373 43.21 -7.16 -22.26
N LYS A 374 43.68 -8.42 -22.41
CA LYS A 374 42.91 -9.49 -23.06
C LYS A 374 41.65 -9.90 -22.30
N GLN A 375 41.71 -10.01 -20.97
CA GLN A 375 40.53 -10.32 -20.16
C GLN A 375 39.49 -9.19 -20.14
N ARG A 376 39.84 -7.92 -20.29
CA ARG A 376 38.90 -6.81 -20.42
C ARG A 376 38.20 -6.78 -21.78
N LYS A 377 38.82 -7.28 -22.84
CA LYS A 377 38.23 -7.33 -24.19
C LYS A 377 37.20 -8.46 -24.33
N GLN A 378 37.44 -9.61 -23.70
CA GLN A 378 36.48 -10.75 -23.71
C GLN A 378 35.21 -10.53 -22.86
N ARG A 379 35.13 -9.52 -22.03
CA ARG A 379 33.91 -9.16 -21.26
C ARG A 379 33.07 -8.06 -21.91
N ARG A 380 33.43 -7.57 -23.09
CA ARG A 380 32.73 -6.52 -23.83
C ARG A 380 32.01 -7.01 -25.09
N ASP A 381 32.30 -8.20 -25.55
CA ASP A 381 31.61 -8.91 -26.63
C ASP A 381 30.67 -9.95 -26.01
#